data_947da92c40f278f4e5949fbf03caf692
#
_entry.id   947da92c40f278f4e5949fbf03caf692
#
_cell.length_a   1.000
_cell.length_b   1.000
_cell.length_c   1.000
_cell.angle_alpha   90.00
_cell.angle_beta   90.00
_cell.angle_gamma   90.00
#
_symmetry.space_group_name_H-M   'P 1'
#
loop_
_entity.id
_entity.type
_entity.pdbx_description
1 polymer ?
#
loop_
_entity_poly.entity_id
_entity_poly.type
_entity_poly.pdbx_seq_one_letter_code
_entity_poly.pdbx_strand_id
1 'polypeptide(L)'
;MRVPLTALVYTEGDTDRPVVSAVMKAAGWSGSEFEVFALGGAANLEKRLRQQVAQESPIPRIFIMDSDGKCPVELRRRLMAQGSAATVVLRICHYEIESWILADDQGFSRFFTIPLAKVVSPDGRNAKERMLRCVDRLGRSNTQDFARRTARNDGYGFGSRYTILLRRFVDDEWRAERAAPRSNSLSRALLRLRELHERFARAG
;
A
#
# COMPACT_ATOMS: atom_id res chain seq x y z
N MET A 1 24.96 1.77 22.98
CA MET A 1 24.43 0.99 21.85
C MET A 1 23.03 1.55 21.58
N ARG A 2 22.82 2.26 20.45
CA ARG A 2 21.47 2.77 20.12
C ARG A 2 20.58 1.58 19.78
N VAL A 3 19.45 1.47 20.44
CA VAL A 3 18.41 0.52 20.01
C VAL A 3 17.92 1.00 18.65
N PRO A 4 17.97 0.18 17.60
CA PRO A 4 17.47 0.60 16.30
C PRO A 4 15.98 0.95 16.41
N LEU A 5 15.61 2.08 15.85
CA LEU A 5 14.21 2.48 15.75
C LEU A 5 13.47 1.43 14.91
N THR A 6 12.50 0.78 15.49
CA THR A 6 11.70 -0.23 14.79
C THR A 6 10.25 0.20 14.75
N ALA A 7 9.83 0.80 13.65
CA ALA A 7 8.41 1.11 13.44
C ALA A 7 7.60 -0.18 13.20
N LEU A 8 6.42 -0.28 13.79
CA LEU A 8 5.48 -1.37 13.51
C LEU A 8 4.48 -0.88 12.45
N VAL A 9 4.48 -1.54 11.31
CA VAL A 9 3.61 -1.18 10.19
C VAL A 9 2.56 -2.26 10.00
N TYR A 10 1.30 -1.88 9.98
CA TYR A 10 0.17 -2.79 9.87
C TYR A 10 -0.58 -2.57 8.56
N THR A 11 -0.89 -3.64 7.85
CA THR A 11 -1.66 -3.65 6.61
C THR A 11 -2.72 -4.74 6.62
N GLU A 12 -3.65 -4.73 5.67
CA GLU A 12 -4.78 -5.65 5.63
C GLU A 12 -4.35 -7.05 5.22
N GLY A 13 -3.62 -7.17 4.12
CA GLY A 13 -3.25 -8.44 3.52
C GLY A 13 -1.76 -8.63 3.29
N ASP A 14 -1.35 -9.89 3.13
CA ASP A 14 0.04 -10.24 2.80
C ASP A 14 0.48 -9.68 1.44
N THR A 15 -0.46 -9.53 0.52
CA THR A 15 -0.22 -8.96 -0.81
C THR A 15 0.16 -7.49 -0.78
N ASP A 16 -0.17 -6.76 0.29
CA ASP A 16 0.13 -5.34 0.44
C ASP A 16 1.56 -5.10 0.90
N ARG A 17 2.15 -6.09 1.61
CA ARG A 17 3.45 -5.97 2.26
C ARG A 17 4.58 -5.48 1.34
N PRO A 18 4.73 -5.98 0.10
CA PRO A 18 5.78 -5.47 -0.80
C PRO A 18 5.62 -3.98 -1.09
N VAL A 19 4.41 -3.53 -1.42
CA VAL A 19 4.10 -2.12 -1.73
C VAL A 19 4.35 -1.24 -0.51
N VAL A 20 3.84 -1.65 0.65
CA VAL A 20 4.01 -0.94 1.92
C VAL A 20 5.49 -0.82 2.28
N SER A 21 6.26 -1.90 2.13
CA SER A 21 7.71 -1.89 2.38
C SER A 21 8.44 -0.92 1.44
N ALA A 22 8.07 -0.88 0.17
CA ALA A 22 8.66 0.05 -0.79
C ALA A 22 8.30 1.51 -0.48
N VAL A 23 7.05 1.78 -0.03
CA VAL A 23 6.62 3.11 0.43
C VAL A 23 7.40 3.56 1.66
N MET A 24 7.62 2.67 2.63
CA MET A 24 8.44 2.97 3.81
C MET A 24 9.88 3.34 3.42
N LYS A 25 10.50 2.55 2.54
CA LYS A 25 11.86 2.84 2.04
C LYS A 25 11.92 4.18 1.30
N ALA A 26 10.95 4.47 0.43
CA ALA A 26 10.84 5.73 -0.28
C ALA A 26 10.61 6.94 0.66
N ALA A 27 10.05 6.69 1.84
CA ALA A 27 9.91 7.69 2.89
C ALA A 27 11.16 7.84 3.79
N GLY A 28 12.27 7.15 3.48
CA GLY A 28 13.55 7.28 4.17
C GLY A 28 13.85 6.22 5.23
N TRP A 29 12.92 5.29 5.49
CA TRP A 29 13.15 4.22 6.46
C TRP A 29 14.04 3.14 5.86
N SER A 30 15.11 2.73 6.54
CA SER A 30 15.89 1.56 6.15
C SER A 30 15.11 0.27 6.43
N GLY A 31 15.48 -0.82 5.75
CA GLY A 31 14.79 -2.10 5.93
C GLY A 31 14.88 -2.70 7.34
N SER A 32 15.84 -2.26 8.15
CA SER A 32 16.01 -2.65 9.55
C SER A 32 15.25 -1.76 10.54
N GLU A 33 14.65 -0.66 10.08
CA GLU A 33 13.96 0.31 10.94
C GLU A 33 12.44 0.09 11.01
N PHE A 34 11.89 -0.88 10.30
CA PHE A 34 10.49 -1.19 10.36
C PHE A 34 10.19 -2.67 10.12
N GLU A 35 9.05 -3.11 10.62
CA GLU A 35 8.50 -4.44 10.34
C GLU A 35 7.04 -4.33 9.89
N VAL A 36 6.66 -5.09 8.84
CA VAL A 36 5.31 -5.05 8.26
C VAL A 36 4.52 -6.29 8.65
N PHE A 37 3.36 -6.09 9.25
CA PHE A 37 2.43 -7.12 9.69
C PHE A 37 1.13 -7.06 8.89
N ALA A 38 0.78 -8.14 8.22
CA ALA A 38 -0.54 -8.32 7.63
C ALA A 38 -1.50 -8.90 8.66
N LEU A 39 -2.68 -8.31 8.81
CA LEU A 39 -3.62 -8.67 9.88
C LEU A 39 -4.80 -9.53 9.41
N GLY A 40 -4.84 -9.91 8.13
CA GLY A 40 -5.87 -10.79 7.60
C GLY A 40 -7.21 -10.08 7.39
N GLY A 41 -7.19 -8.83 6.96
CA GLY A 41 -8.35 -8.05 6.51
C GLY A 41 -8.64 -6.78 7.30
N ALA A 42 -9.47 -5.92 6.69
CA ALA A 42 -9.83 -4.60 7.19
C ALA A 42 -10.38 -4.61 8.62
N ALA A 43 -11.24 -5.58 8.97
CA ALA A 43 -11.83 -5.67 10.30
C ALA A 43 -10.79 -5.88 11.41
N ASN A 44 -9.79 -6.74 11.15
CA ASN A 44 -8.70 -6.98 12.08
C ASN A 44 -7.79 -5.75 12.20
N LEU A 45 -7.53 -5.07 11.09
CA LEU A 45 -6.76 -3.83 11.07
C LEU A 45 -7.46 -2.71 11.86
N GLU A 46 -8.76 -2.50 11.65
CA GLU A 46 -9.55 -1.55 12.45
C GLU A 46 -9.55 -1.91 13.94
N LYS A 47 -9.72 -3.17 14.28
CA LYS A 47 -9.67 -3.65 15.67
C LYS A 47 -8.32 -3.33 16.31
N ARG A 48 -7.22 -3.65 15.63
CA ARG A 48 -5.87 -3.35 16.12
C ARG A 48 -5.64 -1.85 16.28
N LEU A 49 -6.07 -1.05 15.31
CA LEU A 49 -5.97 0.41 15.39
C LEU A 49 -6.72 0.96 16.61
N ARG A 50 -7.97 0.56 16.82
CA ARG A 50 -8.79 1.00 17.98
C ARG A 50 -8.14 0.66 19.31
N GLN A 51 -7.47 -0.49 19.41
CA GLN A 51 -6.75 -0.90 20.62
C GLN A 51 -5.52 -0.04 20.89
N GLN A 52 -4.91 0.52 19.87
CA GLN A 52 -3.61 1.19 19.97
C GLN A 52 -3.66 2.71 19.75
N VAL A 53 -4.76 3.25 19.25
CA VAL A 53 -4.82 4.65 18.78
C VAL A 53 -4.49 5.66 19.86
N ALA A 54 -4.95 5.45 21.09
CA ALA A 54 -4.73 6.35 22.24
C ALA A 54 -3.53 5.94 23.13
N GLN A 55 -2.86 4.82 22.82
CA GLN A 55 -1.77 4.33 23.64
C GLN A 55 -0.46 5.04 23.26
N GLU A 56 0.18 5.70 24.20
CA GLU A 56 1.53 6.21 24.01
C GLU A 56 2.54 5.05 23.92
N SER A 57 3.54 5.21 23.05
CA SER A 57 4.59 4.23 22.82
C SER A 57 5.84 4.93 22.29
N PRO A 58 7.03 4.52 22.70
CA PRO A 58 8.26 5.00 22.07
C PRO A 58 8.44 4.49 20.64
N ILE A 59 7.70 3.44 20.26
CA ILE A 59 7.75 2.81 18.93
C ILE A 59 6.60 3.34 18.08
N PRO A 60 6.89 3.95 16.91
CA PRO A 60 5.86 4.40 15.97
C PRO A 60 5.02 3.22 15.45
N ARG A 61 3.72 3.43 15.36
CA ARG A 61 2.76 2.45 14.82
C ARG A 61 2.04 3.07 13.63
N ILE A 62 2.21 2.45 12.48
CA ILE A 62 1.73 2.93 11.21
C ILE A 62 0.67 1.95 10.69
N PHE A 63 -0.50 2.46 10.36
CA PHE A 63 -1.60 1.69 9.81
C PHE A 63 -1.86 2.15 8.38
N ILE A 64 -1.84 1.23 7.43
CA ILE A 64 -2.15 1.47 6.02
C ILE A 64 -3.34 0.59 5.66
N MET A 65 -4.42 1.22 5.22
CA MET A 65 -5.69 0.56 4.93
C MET A 65 -6.34 1.10 3.66
N ASP A 66 -7.21 0.30 3.09
CA ASP A 66 -8.04 0.68 1.96
C ASP A 66 -9.26 1.50 2.41
N SER A 67 -9.74 2.39 1.57
CA SER A 67 -10.99 3.11 1.85
C SER A 67 -12.23 2.33 1.44
N ASP A 68 -12.11 1.33 0.56
CA ASP A 68 -13.22 0.52 0.04
C ASP A 68 -14.40 1.37 -0.46
N GLY A 69 -14.09 2.50 -1.09
CA GLY A 69 -15.09 3.43 -1.60
C GLY A 69 -15.75 4.33 -0.56
N LYS A 70 -15.34 4.25 0.71
CA LYS A 70 -15.74 5.20 1.76
C LYS A 70 -14.94 6.50 1.61
N CYS A 71 -15.47 7.61 2.14
CA CYS A 71 -14.73 8.85 2.20
C CYS A 71 -13.51 8.72 3.14
N PRO A 72 -12.26 8.88 2.66
CA PRO A 72 -11.07 8.71 3.50
C PRO A 72 -11.03 9.70 4.70
N VAL A 73 -11.60 10.89 4.53
CA VAL A 73 -11.66 11.90 5.59
C VAL A 73 -12.60 11.46 6.71
N GLU A 74 -13.79 10.98 6.36
CA GLU A 74 -14.78 10.48 7.33
C GLU A 74 -14.28 9.21 8.02
N LEU A 75 -13.69 8.29 7.23
CA LEU A 75 -13.10 7.06 7.75
C LEU A 75 -12.01 7.38 8.78
N ARG A 76 -11.10 8.29 8.44
CA ARG A 76 -10.06 8.74 9.35
C ARG A 76 -10.65 9.40 10.60
N ARG A 77 -11.64 10.29 10.46
CA ARG A 77 -12.30 10.94 11.59
C ARG A 77 -12.91 9.91 12.53
N ARG A 78 -13.63 8.92 11.99
CA ARG A 78 -14.24 7.85 12.77
C ARG A 78 -13.23 7.00 13.54
N LEU A 79 -12.11 6.65 12.89
CA LEU A 79 -11.12 5.75 13.46
C LEU A 79 -10.16 6.43 14.45
N MET A 80 -9.96 7.73 14.31
CA MET A 80 -9.06 8.55 15.13
C MET A 80 -9.81 9.49 16.09
N ALA A 81 -11.13 9.30 16.28
CA ALA A 81 -12.01 10.25 16.99
C ALA A 81 -11.71 10.40 18.49
N GLN A 82 -11.07 9.43 19.11
CA GLN A 82 -10.80 9.42 20.57
C GLN A 82 -9.46 10.07 20.95
N GLY A 83 -8.91 10.89 20.04
CA GLY A 83 -7.52 11.34 20.17
C GLY A 83 -6.55 10.24 19.72
N SER A 84 -5.43 10.65 19.17
CA SER A 84 -4.40 9.69 18.76
C SER A 84 -3.08 10.06 19.41
N ALA A 85 -2.39 9.05 19.92
CA ALA A 85 -1.02 9.20 20.34
C ALA A 85 -0.18 9.75 19.18
N ALA A 86 0.77 10.63 19.48
CA ALA A 86 1.62 11.26 18.47
C ALA A 86 2.43 10.25 17.64
N THR A 87 2.58 9.04 18.17
CA THR A 87 3.30 7.91 17.57
C THR A 87 2.41 7.00 16.71
N VAL A 88 1.10 7.27 16.61
CA VAL A 88 0.17 6.51 15.77
C VAL A 88 -0.14 7.28 14.49
N VAL A 89 0.07 6.64 13.35
CA VAL A 89 -0.20 7.20 12.03
C VAL A 89 -1.14 6.29 11.26
N LEU A 90 -2.29 6.82 10.83
CA LEU A 90 -3.21 6.15 9.90
C LEU A 90 -3.07 6.77 8.52
N ARG A 91 -2.80 5.94 7.52
CA ARG A 91 -2.83 6.29 6.09
C ARG A 91 -3.90 5.46 5.39
N ILE A 92 -4.66 6.11 4.54
CA ILE A 92 -5.78 5.48 3.84
C ILE A 92 -5.51 5.58 2.33
N CYS A 93 -5.45 4.43 1.67
CA CYS A 93 -5.39 4.32 0.23
C CYS A 93 -6.74 4.77 -0.35
N HIS A 94 -6.73 5.61 -1.38
CA HIS A 94 -7.97 5.97 -2.05
C HIS A 94 -8.45 4.78 -2.88
N TYR A 95 -9.59 4.23 -2.50
CA TYR A 95 -10.16 2.94 -2.85
C TYR A 95 -9.33 1.76 -2.34
N GLU A 96 -8.29 1.35 -3.03
CA GLU A 96 -7.50 0.13 -2.80
C GLU A 96 -6.01 0.42 -3.00
N ILE A 97 -5.13 -0.35 -2.36
CA ILE A 97 -3.68 -0.21 -2.49
C ILE A 97 -3.21 -0.40 -3.95
N GLU A 98 -3.95 -1.14 -4.75
CA GLU A 98 -3.70 -1.30 -6.17
C GLU A 98 -3.77 0.01 -6.96
N SER A 99 -4.46 1.03 -6.43
CA SER A 99 -4.40 2.38 -7.00
C SER A 99 -3.01 2.99 -6.88
N TRP A 100 -2.27 2.71 -5.81
CA TRP A 100 -0.86 3.12 -5.68
C TRP A 100 0.04 2.40 -6.66
N ILE A 101 -0.23 1.10 -6.89
CA ILE A 101 0.49 0.28 -7.87
C ILE A 101 0.32 0.86 -9.28
N LEU A 102 -0.92 1.13 -9.69
CA LEU A 102 -1.27 1.67 -11.01
C LEU A 102 -0.81 3.12 -11.21
N ALA A 103 -0.56 3.86 -10.14
CA ALA A 103 -0.08 5.22 -10.23
C ALA A 103 1.34 5.31 -10.83
N ASP A 104 2.15 4.26 -10.74
CA ASP A 104 3.40 4.13 -11.49
C ASP A 104 3.15 3.45 -12.85
N ASP A 105 2.47 4.15 -13.74
CA ASP A 105 2.12 3.63 -15.07
C ASP A 105 3.33 3.25 -15.91
N GLN A 106 4.44 3.99 -15.78
CA GLN A 106 5.67 3.70 -16.51
C GLN A 106 6.31 2.39 -16.04
N GLY A 107 6.45 2.19 -14.73
CA GLY A 107 6.94 0.93 -14.18
C GLY A 107 6.02 -0.23 -14.52
N PHE A 108 4.70 -0.03 -14.39
CA PHE A 108 3.69 -1.01 -14.74
C PHE A 108 3.76 -1.41 -16.23
N SER A 109 3.83 -0.42 -17.11
CA SER A 109 3.99 -0.61 -18.56
C SER A 109 5.22 -1.45 -18.89
N ARG A 110 6.39 -1.14 -18.31
CA ARG A 110 7.64 -1.87 -18.58
C ARG A 110 7.58 -3.30 -18.08
N PHE A 111 7.19 -3.50 -16.83
CA PHE A 111 7.20 -4.83 -16.22
C PHE A 111 6.22 -5.80 -16.89
N PHE A 112 4.99 -5.37 -17.09
CA PHE A 112 3.95 -6.20 -17.71
C PHE A 112 3.99 -6.14 -19.24
N THR A 113 4.86 -5.33 -19.82
CA THR A 113 5.00 -5.11 -21.28
C THR A 113 3.66 -4.70 -21.92
N ILE A 114 2.95 -3.81 -21.28
CA ILE A 114 1.69 -3.23 -21.72
C ILE A 114 1.99 -1.84 -22.29
N PRO A 115 1.48 -1.47 -23.49
CA PRO A 115 1.66 -0.11 -23.99
C PRO A 115 1.20 0.93 -22.98
N LEU A 116 2.01 1.97 -22.73
CA LEU A 116 1.75 2.98 -21.69
C LEU A 116 0.33 3.59 -21.81
N ALA A 117 -0.10 3.89 -23.04
CA ALA A 117 -1.43 4.42 -23.30
C ALA A 117 -2.59 3.44 -22.99
N LYS A 118 -2.30 2.18 -22.72
CA LYS A 118 -3.27 1.14 -22.34
C LYS A 118 -3.23 0.80 -20.84
N VAL A 119 -2.30 1.35 -20.10
CA VAL A 119 -2.29 1.21 -18.64
C VAL A 119 -3.50 1.92 -18.07
N VAL A 120 -4.25 1.21 -17.23
CA VAL A 120 -5.48 1.75 -16.63
C VAL A 120 -5.17 2.86 -15.62
N SER A 121 -6.07 3.84 -15.52
CA SER A 121 -5.91 4.94 -14.54
C SER A 121 -5.83 4.41 -13.10
N PRO A 122 -5.04 5.01 -12.21
CA PRO A 122 -5.07 4.72 -10.79
C PRO A 122 -6.39 5.12 -10.12
N ASP A 123 -7.10 6.10 -10.70
CA ASP A 123 -8.33 6.63 -10.14
C ASP A 123 -9.54 5.73 -10.41
N GLY A 124 -10.45 5.72 -9.44
CA GLY A 124 -11.73 5.02 -9.53
C GLY A 124 -11.79 3.71 -8.75
N ARG A 125 -13.01 3.22 -8.62
CA ARG A 125 -13.33 2.00 -7.88
C ARG A 125 -12.75 0.76 -8.56
N ASN A 126 -12.61 -0.31 -7.78
CA ASN A 126 -12.18 -1.64 -8.25
C ASN A 126 -10.80 -1.59 -8.96
N ALA A 127 -9.85 -0.84 -8.39
CA ALA A 127 -8.50 -0.72 -8.93
C ALA A 127 -7.83 -2.09 -9.10
N LYS A 128 -8.02 -2.99 -8.13
CA LYS A 128 -7.59 -4.39 -8.17
C LYS A 128 -8.12 -5.11 -9.41
N GLU A 129 -9.43 -5.12 -9.60
CA GLU A 129 -10.04 -5.82 -10.73
C GLU A 129 -9.58 -5.23 -12.08
N ARG A 130 -9.51 -3.91 -12.16
CA ARG A 130 -9.03 -3.21 -13.38
C ARG A 130 -7.58 -3.54 -13.68
N MET A 131 -6.73 -3.59 -12.67
CA MET A 131 -5.33 -3.99 -12.79
C MET A 131 -5.23 -5.44 -13.28
N LEU A 132 -5.92 -6.37 -12.65
CA LEU A 132 -5.90 -7.79 -13.01
C LEU A 132 -6.40 -8.00 -14.44
N ARG A 133 -7.51 -7.36 -14.81
CA ARG A 133 -8.06 -7.38 -16.17
C ARG A 133 -7.08 -6.81 -17.20
N CYS A 134 -6.38 -5.74 -16.87
CA CYS A 134 -5.39 -5.13 -17.75
C CYS A 134 -4.25 -6.10 -18.05
N VAL A 135 -3.70 -6.75 -17.02
CA VAL A 135 -2.60 -7.72 -17.18
C VAL A 135 -3.07 -8.97 -17.92
N ASP A 136 -4.24 -9.51 -17.60
CA ASP A 136 -4.79 -10.71 -18.28
C ASP A 136 -4.98 -10.48 -19.79
N ARG A 137 -5.45 -9.30 -20.18
CA ARG A 137 -5.76 -9.00 -21.59
C ARG A 137 -4.59 -8.52 -22.40
N LEU A 138 -3.64 -7.83 -21.81
CA LEU A 138 -2.61 -7.07 -22.51
C LEU A 138 -1.19 -7.46 -22.14
N GLY A 139 -1.00 -8.14 -20.99
CA GLY A 139 0.31 -8.58 -20.51
C GLY A 139 0.92 -9.68 -21.38
N ARG A 140 2.23 -9.79 -21.36
CA ARG A 140 2.94 -10.85 -22.11
C ARG A 140 2.88 -12.20 -21.39
N SER A 141 3.27 -13.25 -22.10
CA SER A 141 3.27 -14.63 -21.62
C SER A 141 4.07 -14.88 -20.32
N ASN A 142 5.09 -14.09 -20.04
CA ASN A 142 5.86 -14.18 -18.79
C ASN A 142 5.11 -13.67 -17.55
N THR A 143 3.99 -12.99 -17.76
CA THR A 143 3.08 -12.51 -16.70
C THR A 143 1.79 -13.31 -16.61
N GLN A 144 1.72 -14.44 -17.30
CA GLN A 144 0.61 -15.39 -17.16
C GLN A 144 0.44 -15.80 -15.69
N ASP A 145 -0.78 -16.09 -15.30
CA ASP A 145 -1.15 -16.44 -13.94
C ASP A 145 -0.98 -15.31 -12.90
N PHE A 146 -0.75 -14.06 -13.31
CA PHE A 146 -0.91 -12.91 -12.44
C PHE A 146 -2.37 -12.68 -12.08
N ALA A 147 -3.25 -12.84 -13.05
CA ALA A 147 -4.68 -12.74 -12.88
C ALA A 147 -5.39 -14.02 -13.38
N ARG A 148 -6.55 -14.30 -12.86
CA ARG A 148 -7.44 -15.35 -13.37
C ARG A 148 -8.87 -14.85 -13.44
N ARG A 149 -9.63 -15.32 -14.39
CA ARG A 149 -11.07 -15.11 -14.41
C ARG A 149 -11.74 -15.87 -13.25
N THR A 150 -12.75 -15.27 -12.65
CA THR A 150 -13.57 -15.94 -11.65
C THR A 150 -14.27 -17.15 -12.25
N ALA A 151 -14.67 -18.12 -11.43
CA ALA A 151 -15.35 -19.32 -11.91
C ALA A 151 -16.68 -19.01 -12.64
N ARG A 152 -17.34 -17.91 -12.28
CA ARG A 152 -18.56 -17.41 -12.94
C ARG A 152 -18.29 -16.57 -14.18
N ASN A 153 -17.04 -16.33 -14.51
CA ASN A 153 -16.60 -15.45 -15.62
C ASN A 153 -17.13 -14.00 -15.54
N ASP A 154 -17.48 -13.55 -14.34
CA ASP A 154 -18.08 -12.24 -14.05
C ASP A 154 -17.06 -11.23 -13.53
N GLY A 155 -15.79 -11.63 -13.31
CA GLY A 155 -14.74 -10.76 -12.80
C GLY A 155 -13.35 -11.39 -12.87
N TYR A 156 -12.41 -10.76 -12.15
CA TYR A 156 -11.02 -11.19 -12.05
C TYR A 156 -10.61 -11.37 -10.59
N GLY A 157 -9.83 -12.40 -10.32
CA GLY A 157 -9.18 -12.67 -9.04
C GLY A 157 -7.68 -12.89 -9.21
N PHE A 158 -6.99 -13.07 -8.11
CA PHE A 158 -5.56 -13.36 -8.12
C PHE A 158 -5.26 -14.69 -8.83
N GLY A 159 -4.31 -14.65 -9.75
CA GLY A 159 -3.73 -15.84 -10.34
C GLY A 159 -2.77 -16.54 -9.39
N SER A 160 -2.35 -17.75 -9.76
CA SER A 160 -1.45 -18.57 -8.93
C SER A 160 -0.07 -17.94 -8.70
N ARG A 161 0.37 -17.04 -9.60
CA ARG A 161 1.65 -16.35 -9.54
C ARG A 161 1.53 -14.87 -9.10
N TYR A 162 0.35 -14.42 -8.69
CA TYR A 162 0.10 -13.02 -8.33
C TYR A 162 1.13 -12.47 -7.34
N THR A 163 1.27 -13.12 -6.19
CA THR A 163 2.15 -12.63 -5.10
C THR A 163 3.61 -12.57 -5.53
N ILE A 164 4.08 -13.57 -6.26
CA ILE A 164 5.48 -13.63 -6.74
C ILE A 164 5.73 -12.53 -7.77
N LEU A 165 4.84 -12.37 -8.74
CA LEU A 165 4.99 -11.38 -9.80
C LEU A 165 4.80 -9.95 -9.27
N LEU A 166 3.87 -9.73 -8.34
CA LEU A 166 3.70 -8.44 -7.68
C LEU A 166 4.97 -8.04 -6.91
N ARG A 167 5.54 -8.97 -6.15
CA ARG A 167 6.78 -8.73 -5.42
C ARG A 167 7.91 -8.35 -6.36
N ARG A 168 8.12 -9.13 -7.41
CA ARG A 168 9.13 -8.81 -8.43
C ARG A 168 8.89 -7.46 -9.09
N PHE A 169 7.65 -7.15 -9.45
CA PHE A 169 7.31 -5.85 -10.00
C PHE A 169 7.70 -4.70 -9.05
N VAL A 170 7.36 -4.84 -7.77
CA VAL A 170 7.66 -3.82 -6.76
C VAL A 170 9.16 -3.69 -6.53
N ASP A 171 9.88 -4.79 -6.46
CA ASP A 171 11.33 -4.78 -6.22
C ASP A 171 12.09 -4.23 -7.45
N ASP A 172 11.74 -4.65 -8.66
CA ASP A 172 12.49 -4.36 -9.87
C ASP A 172 12.12 -3.00 -10.50
N GLU A 173 10.82 -2.68 -10.61
CA GLU A 173 10.33 -1.60 -11.47
C GLU A 173 9.53 -0.51 -10.76
N TRP A 174 8.69 -0.85 -9.76
CA TRP A 174 7.80 0.13 -9.15
C TRP A 174 8.57 1.14 -8.30
N ARG A 175 8.18 2.42 -8.43
CA ARG A 175 8.80 3.51 -7.66
C ARG A 175 7.73 4.43 -7.10
N ALA A 176 7.69 4.52 -5.77
CA ALA A 176 6.71 5.34 -5.04
C ALA A 176 6.80 6.83 -5.42
N GLU A 177 8.01 7.32 -5.66
CA GLU A 177 8.24 8.72 -6.05
C GLU A 177 7.70 9.03 -7.44
N ARG A 178 7.75 8.08 -8.38
CA ARG A 178 7.17 8.22 -9.71
C ARG A 178 5.65 8.07 -9.68
N ALA A 179 5.12 7.26 -8.77
CA ALA A 179 3.68 7.08 -8.56
C ALA A 179 3.01 8.26 -7.83
N ALA A 180 3.72 8.89 -6.88
CA ALA A 180 3.16 9.89 -5.98
C ALA A 180 2.47 11.08 -6.70
N PRO A 181 3.00 11.66 -7.79
CA PRO A 181 2.33 12.75 -8.50
C PRO A 181 0.95 12.37 -9.07
N ARG A 182 0.70 11.08 -9.27
CA ARG A 182 -0.55 10.54 -9.83
C ARG A 182 -1.47 9.94 -8.77
N SER A 183 -1.08 9.97 -7.49
CA SER A 183 -1.89 9.47 -6.38
C SER A 183 -1.77 10.38 -5.16
N ASN A 184 -2.78 11.21 -4.94
CA ASN A 184 -2.81 12.13 -3.80
C ASN A 184 -2.71 11.39 -2.45
N SER A 185 -3.34 10.22 -2.32
CA SER A 185 -3.25 9.42 -1.09
C SER A 185 -1.83 8.89 -0.85
N LEU A 186 -1.11 8.46 -1.89
CA LEU A 186 0.29 8.04 -1.79
C LEU A 186 1.22 9.21 -1.49
N SER A 187 1.04 10.34 -2.19
CA SER A 187 1.84 11.56 -1.95
C SER A 187 1.75 12.00 -0.49
N ARG A 188 0.53 12.06 0.05
CA ARG A 188 0.30 12.38 1.48
C ARG A 188 0.82 11.30 2.43
N ALA A 189 0.84 10.03 2.01
CA ALA A 189 1.43 8.97 2.81
C ALA A 189 2.95 9.15 2.91
N LEU A 190 3.62 9.33 1.78
CA LEU A 190 5.08 9.56 1.74
C LEU A 190 5.48 10.76 2.59
N LEU A 191 4.80 11.91 2.42
CA LEU A 191 5.08 13.11 3.22
C LEU A 191 5.00 12.81 4.72
N ARG A 192 3.89 12.22 5.17
CA ARG A 192 3.67 11.95 6.59
C ARG A 192 4.63 10.93 7.17
N LEU A 193 5.04 9.94 6.38
CA LEU A 193 6.01 8.94 6.81
C LEU A 193 7.43 9.50 6.89
N ARG A 194 7.80 10.43 6.01
CA ARG A 194 9.07 11.20 6.09
C ARG A 194 9.11 12.06 7.35
N GLU A 195 8.08 12.85 7.60
CA GLU A 195 7.97 13.67 8.81
C GLU A 195 8.08 12.82 10.09
N LEU A 196 7.47 11.64 10.08
CA LEU A 196 7.54 10.71 11.20
C LEU A 196 8.98 10.22 11.39
N HIS A 197 9.62 9.75 10.32
CA HIS A 197 11.00 9.28 10.34
C HIS A 197 11.97 10.37 10.86
N GLU A 198 11.92 11.57 10.29
CA GLU A 198 12.76 12.69 10.70
C GLU A 198 12.59 13.06 12.18
N ARG A 199 11.34 13.04 12.68
CA ARG A 199 11.06 13.31 14.09
C ARG A 199 11.72 12.29 15.03
N PHE A 200 11.65 11.01 14.67
CA PHE A 200 12.24 9.95 15.48
C PHE A 200 13.75 9.86 15.32
N ALA A 201 14.29 10.11 14.15
CA ALA A 201 15.74 10.17 13.92
C ALA A 201 16.44 11.30 14.72
N ARG A 202 15.70 12.39 15.00
CA ARG A 202 16.24 13.52 15.82
C ARG A 202 16.11 13.26 17.32
N ALA A 203 15.21 12.37 17.74
CA ALA A 203 14.94 12.10 19.16
C ALA A 203 15.85 10.99 19.75
N GLY A 204 16.54 10.22 18.94
CA GLY A 204 17.49 9.16 19.30
C GLY A 204 18.94 9.55 19.00
#